data_52cb6b3c43e6f1ca5fae8ad9f6d9b96a
#
_entry.id   52cb6b3c43e6f1ca5fae8ad9f6d9b96a
#
_cell.length_a   1.000
_cell.length_b   1.000
_cell.length_c   1.000
_cell.angle_alpha   90.00
_cell.angle_beta   90.00
_cell.angle_gamma   90.00
#
_symmetry.space_group_name_H-M   'P 1'
#
loop_
_entity.id
_entity.type
_entity.pdbx_description
1 polymer ?
#
loop_
_entity_poly.entity_id
_entity_poly.type
_entity_poly.pdbx_seq_one_letter_code
_entity_poly.pdbx_strand_id
1 'polypeptide(L)'
;EMRIKMSGIEFGKTKEGNTVTKYLLKNKNGMEVAVMDLGATIVSVLVPDKNGLKRDVVLGYDTPQEYQEHTCYFGAVIGRNANRIGGAKIVLDDREYPLEKNDNGNNLHSGKNGFNSVIWNVEQQKEDEITFSYLSKDLEQDFPGNMTAKVTYTVTDDNALSIAYEAVSDQTTVANFTNHAYFN
;
A
#
# COMPACT_ATOMS: atom_id res chain seq x y z
N GLU A 1 21.45 -12.29 20.89
CA GLU A 1 21.32 -11.74 19.51
C GLU A 1 20.75 -10.34 19.61
N MET A 2 21.59 -9.35 19.29
CA MET A 2 21.21 -7.95 19.30
C MET A 2 20.34 -7.72 18.05
N ARG A 3 19.01 -7.66 18.21
CA ARG A 3 18.12 -7.26 17.13
C ARG A 3 18.43 -5.81 16.79
N ILE A 4 19.05 -5.58 15.63
CA ILE A 4 19.19 -4.24 15.07
C ILE A 4 17.75 -3.79 14.75
N LYS A 5 17.24 -2.86 15.55
CA LYS A 5 15.99 -2.19 15.27
C LYS A 5 16.30 -1.24 14.12
N MET A 6 16.05 -1.67 12.88
CA MET A 6 16.13 -0.75 11.74
C MET A 6 14.99 0.25 11.92
N SER A 7 15.34 1.45 12.33
CA SER A 7 14.36 2.52 12.53
C SER A 7 13.99 3.09 11.17
N GLY A 8 12.69 3.25 10.92
CA GLY A 8 12.22 4.05 9.80
C GLY A 8 12.70 5.50 9.92
N ILE A 9 12.72 6.20 8.81
CA ILE A 9 13.12 7.61 8.72
C ILE A 9 11.85 8.43 8.54
N GLU A 10 11.68 9.52 9.30
CA GLU A 10 10.58 10.45 9.06
C GLU A 10 10.66 10.97 7.61
N PHE A 11 9.63 10.68 6.82
CA PHE A 11 9.52 11.12 5.44
C PHE A 11 8.82 12.49 5.34
N GLY A 12 8.03 12.81 6.34
CA GLY A 12 7.27 14.05 6.45
C GLY A 12 5.96 13.84 7.20
N LYS A 13 5.01 14.71 6.95
CA LYS A 13 3.68 14.65 7.58
C LYS A 13 2.57 14.68 6.55
N THR A 14 1.44 14.07 6.89
CA THR A 14 0.20 14.23 6.11
C THR A 14 -0.35 15.64 6.26
N LYS A 15 -1.36 16.01 5.46
CA LYS A 15 -2.09 17.29 5.60
C LYS A 15 -2.72 17.46 6.99
N GLU A 16 -3.10 16.34 7.61
CA GLU A 16 -3.67 16.29 8.96
C GLU A 16 -2.61 16.34 10.07
N GLY A 17 -1.32 16.39 9.70
CA GLY A 17 -0.20 16.49 10.63
C GLY A 17 0.32 15.15 11.16
N ASN A 18 -0.17 14.01 10.68
CA ASN A 18 0.32 12.69 11.06
C ASN A 18 1.71 12.45 10.46
N THR A 19 2.64 11.98 11.29
CA THR A 19 3.98 11.59 10.81
C THR A 19 3.90 10.38 9.89
N VAL A 20 4.58 10.48 8.74
CA VAL A 20 4.77 9.38 7.79
C VAL A 20 6.21 8.91 7.86
N THR A 21 6.38 7.61 7.99
CA THR A 21 7.68 6.96 8.14
C THR A 21 8.03 6.18 6.88
N LYS A 22 9.25 6.37 6.40
CA LYS A 22 9.81 5.66 5.25
C LYS A 22 10.81 4.60 5.74
N TYR A 23 10.75 3.43 5.14
CA TYR A 23 11.59 2.27 5.43
C TYR A 23 12.36 1.88 4.18
N LEU A 24 13.63 1.53 4.36
CA LEU A 24 14.50 1.10 3.27
C LEU A 24 14.77 -0.40 3.39
N LEU A 25 14.45 -1.13 2.35
CA LEU A 25 14.74 -2.55 2.18
C LEU A 25 15.92 -2.70 1.22
N LYS A 26 16.80 -3.66 1.48
CA LYS A 26 17.99 -3.92 0.66
C LYS A 26 18.27 -5.40 0.56
N ASN A 27 18.71 -5.83 -0.61
CA ASN A 27 19.38 -7.11 -0.75
C ASN A 27 20.91 -6.94 -0.81
N LYS A 28 21.63 -8.05 -0.79
CA LYS A 28 23.10 -8.05 -0.90
C LYS A 28 23.63 -7.76 -2.31
N ASN A 29 22.76 -7.76 -3.33
CA ASN A 29 23.12 -7.58 -4.75
C ASN A 29 22.83 -6.17 -5.27
N GLY A 30 22.53 -5.22 -4.37
CA GLY A 30 22.47 -3.80 -4.67
C GLY A 30 21.10 -3.25 -5.02
N MET A 31 20.05 -4.06 -5.03
CA MET A 31 18.68 -3.57 -5.16
C MET A 31 18.23 -2.94 -3.84
N GLU A 32 17.57 -1.79 -3.92
CA GLU A 32 16.98 -1.09 -2.77
C GLU A 32 15.53 -0.69 -3.08
N VAL A 33 14.66 -0.88 -2.11
CA VAL A 33 13.25 -0.48 -2.21
C VAL A 33 12.90 0.37 -1.01
N ALA A 34 12.41 1.58 -1.24
CA ALA A 34 11.85 2.41 -0.18
C ALA A 34 10.33 2.27 -0.18
N VAL A 35 9.77 2.04 1.00
CA VAL A 35 8.33 1.98 1.23
C VAL A 35 7.96 2.90 2.40
N MET A 36 6.74 3.42 2.44
CA MET A 36 6.26 4.22 3.56
C MET A 36 4.97 3.65 4.15
N ASP A 37 4.67 4.01 5.40
CA ASP A 37 3.48 3.55 6.11
C ASP A 37 2.18 4.22 5.63
N LEU A 38 2.22 5.39 5.00
CA LEU A 38 1.04 5.95 4.34
C LEU A 38 0.72 5.12 3.10
N GLY A 39 -0.45 4.44 3.12
CA GLY A 39 -0.91 3.58 2.03
C GLY A 39 -0.06 2.33 1.81
N ALA A 40 0.85 1.97 2.72
CA ALA A 40 1.89 0.96 2.52
C ALA A 40 2.59 1.12 1.15
N THR A 41 2.91 2.35 0.78
CA THR A 41 3.26 2.78 -0.57
C THR A 41 4.72 2.49 -0.90
N ILE A 42 4.97 1.96 -2.10
CA ILE A 42 6.31 1.92 -2.69
C ILE A 42 6.68 3.33 -3.13
N VAL A 43 7.76 3.89 -2.58
CA VAL A 43 8.26 5.25 -2.87
C VAL A 43 9.32 5.23 -3.97
N SER A 44 10.24 4.24 -3.93
CA SER A 44 11.29 4.08 -4.93
C SER A 44 11.70 2.61 -5.07
N VAL A 45 12.15 2.24 -6.26
CA VAL A 45 12.75 0.93 -6.55
C VAL A 45 14.05 1.17 -7.30
N LEU A 46 15.16 1.10 -6.59
CA LEU A 46 16.49 1.32 -7.14
C LEU A 46 17.11 -0.01 -7.57
N VAL A 47 17.31 -0.17 -8.87
CA VAL A 47 17.94 -1.35 -9.45
C VAL A 47 19.28 -0.99 -10.07
N PRO A 48 20.32 -1.84 -9.95
CA PRO A 48 21.58 -1.62 -10.64
C PRO A 48 21.40 -1.84 -12.15
N ASP A 49 21.85 -0.88 -12.96
CA ASP A 49 21.94 -1.03 -14.40
C ASP A 49 23.17 -1.90 -14.79
N LYS A 50 23.39 -2.12 -16.10
CA LYS A 50 24.51 -2.90 -16.61
C LYS A 50 25.88 -2.37 -16.24
N ASN A 51 25.99 -1.12 -15.77
CA ASN A 51 27.22 -0.48 -15.32
C ASN A 51 27.32 -0.42 -13.78
N GLY A 52 26.33 -1.01 -13.07
CA GLY A 52 26.22 -0.98 -11.62
C GLY A 52 25.67 0.32 -11.03
N LEU A 53 25.21 1.27 -11.87
CA LEU A 53 24.58 2.49 -11.42
C LEU A 53 23.12 2.20 -11.01
N LYS A 54 22.74 2.63 -9.82
CA LYS A 54 21.36 2.48 -9.35
C LYS A 54 20.44 3.47 -10.06
N ARG A 55 19.32 2.96 -10.55
CA ARG A 55 18.27 3.75 -11.18
C ARG A 55 16.94 3.45 -10.55
N ASP A 56 16.18 4.52 -10.27
CA ASP A 56 14.80 4.37 -9.84
C ASP A 56 13.92 4.01 -11.04
N VAL A 57 13.16 2.95 -10.90
CA VAL A 57 12.31 2.43 -11.98
C VAL A 57 10.81 2.58 -11.69
N VAL A 58 10.44 3.38 -10.69
CA VAL A 58 9.03 3.70 -10.39
C VAL A 58 8.83 5.21 -10.29
N LEU A 59 7.59 5.65 -10.59
CA LEU A 59 7.18 7.03 -10.35
C LEU A 59 6.76 7.22 -8.90
N GLY A 60 7.09 8.37 -8.33
CA GLY A 60 6.76 8.75 -6.96
C GLY A 60 6.85 10.26 -6.75
N TYR A 61 6.65 10.67 -5.51
CA TYR A 61 6.74 12.06 -5.07
C TYR A 61 7.72 12.21 -3.91
N ASP A 62 8.12 13.44 -3.63
CA ASP A 62 9.12 13.75 -2.61
C ASP A 62 8.53 13.97 -1.21
N THR A 63 7.22 14.16 -1.10
CA THR A 63 6.54 14.44 0.17
C THR A 63 5.23 13.66 0.32
N PRO A 64 4.81 13.32 1.56
CA PRO A 64 3.52 12.68 1.80
C PRO A 64 2.32 13.51 1.32
N GLN A 65 2.41 14.84 1.39
CA GLN A 65 1.34 15.74 0.93
C GLN A 65 1.08 15.60 -0.57
N GLU A 66 2.15 15.46 -1.39
CA GLU A 66 2.00 15.24 -2.83
C GLU A 66 1.27 13.93 -3.13
N TYR A 67 1.54 12.84 -2.36
CA TYR A 67 0.80 11.59 -2.47
C TYR A 67 -0.70 11.74 -2.12
N GLN A 68 -1.04 12.65 -1.20
CA GLN A 68 -2.44 12.95 -0.86
C GLN A 68 -3.11 13.89 -1.88
N GLU A 69 -2.37 14.77 -2.53
CA GLU A 69 -2.89 15.76 -3.48
C GLU A 69 -3.18 15.18 -4.85
N HIS A 70 -2.33 14.26 -5.28
CA HIS A 70 -2.42 13.68 -6.62
C HIS A 70 -3.20 12.38 -6.62
N THR A 71 -4.02 12.18 -7.65
CA THR A 71 -4.94 11.05 -7.80
C THR A 71 -4.36 9.90 -8.62
N CYS A 72 -3.03 9.83 -8.76
CA CYS A 72 -2.35 8.80 -9.56
C CYS A 72 -2.13 7.50 -8.79
N TYR A 73 -2.32 7.48 -7.47
CA TYR A 73 -2.13 6.31 -6.61
C TYR A 73 -0.73 5.69 -6.69
N PHE A 74 0.32 6.44 -7.05
CA PHE A 74 1.66 5.91 -7.26
C PHE A 74 2.13 5.01 -6.11
N GLY A 75 2.46 3.75 -6.43
CA GLY A 75 3.03 2.79 -5.50
C GLY A 75 2.15 2.31 -4.36
N ALA A 76 0.94 2.84 -4.21
CA ALA A 76 0.06 2.56 -3.08
C ALA A 76 -0.57 1.17 -3.14
N VAL A 77 -0.85 0.60 -1.97
CA VAL A 77 -1.74 -0.56 -1.85
C VAL A 77 -3.17 -0.10 -2.04
N ILE A 78 -3.89 -0.78 -2.91
CA ILE A 78 -5.29 -0.53 -3.21
C ILE A 78 -6.15 -1.65 -2.63
N GLY A 79 -7.19 -1.29 -1.90
CA GLY A 79 -8.16 -2.17 -1.25
C GLY A 79 -9.27 -1.34 -0.58
N ARG A 80 -10.38 -2.02 -0.17
CA ARG A 80 -10.57 -3.49 -0.26
C ARG A 80 -10.73 -4.03 -1.68
N ASN A 81 -11.18 -3.20 -2.64
CA ASN A 81 -11.35 -3.59 -4.04
C ASN A 81 -10.56 -2.66 -4.95
N ALA A 82 -9.62 -3.22 -5.69
CA ALA A 82 -8.90 -2.51 -6.74
C ALA A 82 -9.78 -2.39 -8.00
N ASN A 83 -9.54 -1.30 -8.76
CA ASN A 83 -10.28 -0.97 -9.97
C ASN A 83 -11.75 -0.64 -9.67
N ARG A 84 -12.66 -0.84 -10.62
CA ARG A 84 -14.03 -0.34 -10.58
C ARG A 84 -15.04 -1.40 -10.17
N ILE A 85 -16.04 -0.95 -9.41
CA ILE A 85 -17.28 -1.67 -9.18
C ILE A 85 -18.38 -0.89 -9.90
N GLY A 86 -18.96 -1.49 -10.95
CA GLY A 86 -20.00 -0.89 -11.77
C GLY A 86 -21.25 -0.54 -10.96
N GLY A 87 -21.77 0.67 -11.17
CA GLY A 87 -22.94 1.16 -10.45
C GLY A 87 -22.73 1.44 -8.97
N ALA A 88 -21.47 1.32 -8.47
CA ALA A 88 -21.10 1.57 -7.08
C ALA A 88 -22.00 0.83 -6.07
N LYS A 89 -22.14 -0.49 -6.25
CA LYS A 89 -22.83 -1.36 -5.31
C LYS A 89 -22.38 -2.81 -5.42
N ILE A 90 -22.43 -3.52 -4.33
CA ILE A 90 -22.17 -4.96 -4.24
C ILE A 90 -23.35 -5.66 -3.58
N VAL A 91 -23.53 -6.95 -3.88
CA VAL A 91 -24.50 -7.81 -3.21
C VAL A 91 -23.74 -8.97 -2.59
N LEU A 92 -23.87 -9.13 -1.28
CA LEU A 92 -23.24 -10.19 -0.51
C LEU A 92 -24.31 -10.80 0.41
N ASP A 93 -24.45 -12.12 0.40
CA ASP A 93 -25.42 -12.85 1.20
C ASP A 93 -26.85 -12.24 1.10
N ASP A 94 -27.32 -11.99 -0.15
CA ASP A 94 -28.59 -11.38 -0.50
C ASP A 94 -28.82 -9.94 0.02
N ARG A 95 -27.81 -9.31 0.57
CA ARG A 95 -27.84 -7.93 1.04
C ARG A 95 -27.07 -7.01 0.08
N GLU A 96 -27.73 -5.92 -0.35
CA GLU A 96 -27.09 -4.86 -1.14
C GLU A 96 -26.35 -3.87 -0.23
N TYR A 97 -25.10 -3.53 -0.62
CA TYR A 97 -24.29 -2.50 0.00
C TYR A 97 -24.00 -1.43 -1.05
N PRO A 98 -24.60 -0.22 -0.92
CA PRO A 98 -24.24 0.91 -1.77
C PRO A 98 -22.86 1.42 -1.38
N LEU A 99 -22.04 1.74 -2.39
CA LEU A 99 -20.68 2.26 -2.23
C LEU A 99 -20.59 3.72 -2.67
N GLU A 100 -19.52 4.39 -2.29
CA GLU A 100 -19.24 5.75 -2.77
C GLU A 100 -19.10 5.77 -4.30
N LYS A 101 -19.78 6.73 -4.95
CA LYS A 101 -19.69 6.99 -6.40
C LYS A 101 -18.60 8.03 -6.67
N ASN A 102 -17.35 7.60 -6.70
CA ASN A 102 -16.19 8.49 -6.88
C ASN A 102 -15.62 8.52 -8.31
N ASP A 103 -16.23 7.75 -9.24
CA ASP A 103 -15.79 7.72 -10.66
C ASP A 103 -16.97 7.46 -11.61
N ASN A 104 -17.54 8.54 -12.19
CA ASN A 104 -18.59 8.46 -13.22
C ASN A 104 -19.76 7.51 -12.86
N GLY A 105 -20.21 7.54 -11.59
CA GLY A 105 -21.29 6.69 -11.08
C GLY A 105 -20.85 5.29 -10.64
N ASN A 106 -19.56 4.96 -10.76
CA ASN A 106 -18.96 3.73 -10.27
C ASN A 106 -18.17 3.99 -8.98
N ASN A 107 -17.80 2.93 -8.28
CA ASN A 107 -16.80 2.98 -7.22
C ASN A 107 -15.43 2.62 -7.80
N LEU A 108 -14.44 3.46 -7.58
CA LEU A 108 -13.05 3.25 -7.98
C LEU A 108 -12.16 3.13 -6.74
N HIS A 109 -11.38 2.04 -6.68
CA HIS A 109 -10.37 1.82 -5.64
C HIS A 109 -10.91 1.95 -4.22
N SER A 110 -12.14 1.51 -3.99
CA SER A 110 -12.88 1.52 -2.73
C SER A 110 -13.27 2.91 -2.21
N GLY A 111 -13.22 3.96 -3.06
CA GLY A 111 -13.62 5.31 -2.67
C GLY A 111 -12.45 6.20 -2.27
N LYS A 112 -12.77 7.39 -1.74
CA LYS A 112 -11.77 8.44 -1.46
C LYS A 112 -10.79 8.08 -0.35
N ASN A 113 -11.23 7.30 0.63
CA ASN A 113 -10.45 6.96 1.82
C ASN A 113 -10.10 5.47 1.86
N GLY A 114 -9.75 4.90 0.72
CA GLY A 114 -9.31 3.51 0.62
C GLY A 114 -7.94 3.26 1.28
N PHE A 115 -7.40 2.07 1.09
CA PHE A 115 -6.14 1.62 1.73
C PHE A 115 -4.93 2.49 1.42
N ASN A 116 -4.95 3.21 0.30
CA ASN A 116 -3.92 4.16 -0.12
C ASN A 116 -3.82 5.42 0.75
N SER A 117 -4.88 5.76 1.49
CA SER A 117 -4.99 7.02 2.23
C SER A 117 -4.80 6.89 3.75
N VAL A 118 -4.57 5.68 4.25
CA VAL A 118 -4.45 5.39 5.68
C VAL A 118 -3.01 5.09 6.07
N ILE A 119 -2.68 5.33 7.34
CA ILE A 119 -1.39 4.93 7.91
C ILE A 119 -1.48 3.46 8.34
N TRP A 120 -0.59 2.64 7.83
CA TRP A 120 -0.46 1.22 8.17
C TRP A 120 0.50 1.03 9.34
N ASN A 121 0.26 0.00 10.14
CA ASN A 121 1.16 -0.38 11.21
C ASN A 121 2.27 -1.30 10.69
N VAL A 122 3.49 -1.15 11.19
CA VAL A 122 4.59 -2.10 10.92
C VAL A 122 4.50 -3.24 11.92
N GLU A 123 4.28 -4.46 11.43
CA GLU A 123 4.28 -5.67 12.27
C GLU A 123 5.68 -6.29 12.38
N GLN A 124 6.40 -6.31 11.27
CA GLN A 124 7.74 -6.89 11.19
C GLN A 124 8.60 -6.09 10.23
N GLN A 125 9.87 -5.92 10.55
CA GLN A 125 10.89 -5.32 9.70
C GLN A 125 12.18 -6.12 9.80
N LYS A 126 12.76 -6.43 8.65
CA LYS A 126 14.12 -6.98 8.45
C LYS A 126 14.86 -6.08 7.46
N GLU A 127 16.09 -6.43 7.13
CA GLU A 127 16.89 -5.66 6.15
C GLU A 127 16.28 -5.71 4.74
N ASP A 128 15.73 -6.86 4.36
CA ASP A 128 15.20 -7.17 3.04
C ASP A 128 13.67 -7.31 2.98
N GLU A 129 12.99 -7.21 4.14
CA GLU A 129 11.55 -7.49 4.23
C GLU A 129 10.85 -6.56 5.23
N ILE A 130 9.62 -6.16 4.92
CA ILE A 130 8.72 -5.46 5.83
C ILE A 130 7.29 -5.95 5.66
N THR A 131 6.59 -6.12 6.79
CA THR A 131 5.16 -6.41 6.81
C THR A 131 4.40 -5.25 7.44
N PHE A 132 3.48 -4.70 6.68
CA PHE A 132 2.49 -3.73 7.14
C PHE A 132 1.15 -4.41 7.40
N SER A 133 0.40 -3.90 8.38
CA SER A 133 -0.97 -4.31 8.64
C SER A 133 -1.91 -3.13 8.81
N TYR A 134 -3.16 -3.33 8.46
CA TYR A 134 -4.24 -2.37 8.68
C TYR A 134 -5.52 -3.09 9.09
N LEU A 135 -6.18 -2.59 10.13
CA LEU A 135 -7.52 -3.02 10.51
C LEU A 135 -8.57 -2.09 9.88
N SER A 136 -9.15 -2.55 8.79
CA SER A 136 -10.30 -1.91 8.17
C SER A 136 -11.56 -2.33 8.89
N LYS A 137 -12.24 -1.39 9.54
CA LYS A 137 -13.42 -1.65 10.37
C LYS A 137 -14.65 -1.97 9.53
N ASP A 138 -15.63 -2.62 10.15
CA ASP A 138 -16.93 -2.86 9.54
C ASP A 138 -17.52 -1.56 8.98
N LEU A 139 -18.02 -1.63 7.74
CA LEU A 139 -18.55 -0.52 6.94
C LEU A 139 -17.56 0.62 6.63
N GLU A 140 -16.27 0.45 6.85
CA GLU A 140 -15.29 1.37 6.30
C GLU A 140 -15.37 1.35 4.76
N GLN A 141 -15.49 2.52 4.14
CA GLN A 141 -15.80 2.69 2.71
C GLN A 141 -17.02 1.88 2.24
N ASP A 142 -17.99 1.67 3.15
CA ASP A 142 -19.25 0.94 2.95
C ASP A 142 -19.11 -0.58 2.72
N PHE A 143 -17.92 -1.15 2.91
CA PHE A 143 -17.70 -2.60 2.84
C PHE A 143 -17.95 -3.26 4.20
N PRO A 144 -18.74 -4.38 4.24
CA PRO A 144 -19.05 -5.07 5.49
C PRO A 144 -17.85 -5.84 6.06
N GLY A 145 -17.90 -6.06 7.36
CA GLY A 145 -16.96 -6.85 8.13
C GLY A 145 -15.71 -6.10 8.57
N ASN A 146 -15.20 -6.49 9.74
CA ASN A 146 -13.87 -6.07 10.18
C ASN A 146 -12.84 -6.91 9.42
N MET A 147 -11.94 -6.27 8.71
CA MET A 147 -10.89 -6.93 7.92
C MET A 147 -9.52 -6.53 8.42
N THR A 148 -8.70 -7.50 8.81
CA THR A 148 -7.26 -7.28 8.96
C THR A 148 -6.59 -7.59 7.63
N ALA A 149 -6.02 -6.57 7.00
CA ALA A 149 -5.24 -6.69 5.77
C ALA A 149 -3.75 -6.59 6.11
N LYS A 150 -2.91 -7.39 5.44
CA LYS A 150 -1.46 -7.32 5.52
C LYS A 150 -0.86 -7.28 4.14
N VAL A 151 0.25 -6.56 4.02
CA VAL A 151 1.13 -6.59 2.85
C VAL A 151 2.56 -6.81 3.30
N THR A 152 3.23 -7.77 2.68
CA THR A 152 4.65 -8.02 2.92
C THR A 152 5.43 -7.73 1.65
N TYR A 153 6.40 -6.83 1.75
CA TYR A 153 7.37 -6.52 0.71
C TYR A 153 8.68 -7.24 1.02
N THR A 154 9.21 -7.98 0.06
CA THR A 154 10.50 -8.67 0.19
C THR A 154 11.37 -8.37 -1.02
N VAL A 155 12.58 -7.88 -0.79
CA VAL A 155 13.59 -7.69 -1.84
C VAL A 155 14.46 -8.93 -1.90
N THR A 156 14.27 -9.75 -2.91
CA THR A 156 14.94 -11.04 -3.02
C THR A 156 16.38 -10.92 -3.52
N ASP A 157 17.23 -11.92 -3.26
CA ASP A 157 18.63 -11.92 -3.66
C ASP A 157 18.86 -11.94 -5.17
N ASP A 158 17.87 -12.37 -5.95
CA ASP A 158 17.88 -12.35 -7.42
C ASP A 158 17.36 -11.02 -8.02
N ASN A 159 17.30 -9.96 -7.19
CA ASN A 159 16.84 -8.63 -7.57
C ASN A 159 15.38 -8.59 -8.03
N ALA A 160 14.49 -9.34 -7.37
CA ALA A 160 13.06 -9.20 -7.52
C ALA A 160 12.43 -8.52 -6.29
N LEU A 161 11.32 -7.83 -6.49
CA LEU A 161 10.44 -7.35 -5.43
C LEU A 161 9.22 -8.26 -5.35
N SER A 162 9.12 -9.01 -4.27
CA SER A 162 7.93 -9.82 -3.96
C SER A 162 6.94 -9.00 -3.15
N ILE A 163 5.65 -9.09 -3.49
CA ILE A 163 4.55 -8.45 -2.77
C ILE A 163 3.53 -9.53 -2.42
N ALA A 164 3.39 -9.84 -1.14
CA ALA A 164 2.42 -10.80 -0.65
C ALA A 164 1.29 -10.11 0.12
N TYR A 165 0.05 -10.51 -0.14
CA TYR A 165 -1.14 -9.99 0.55
C TYR A 165 -1.80 -11.08 1.37
N GLU A 166 -2.27 -10.70 2.55
CA GLU A 166 -3.12 -11.53 3.41
C GLU A 166 -4.32 -10.71 3.86
N ALA A 167 -5.48 -11.33 3.93
CA ALA A 167 -6.68 -10.71 4.48
C ALA A 167 -7.49 -11.73 5.27
N VAL A 168 -7.95 -11.31 6.44
CA VAL A 168 -8.88 -12.07 7.28
C VAL A 168 -10.03 -11.15 7.67
N SER A 169 -11.26 -11.62 7.47
CA SER A 169 -12.48 -10.88 7.83
C SER A 169 -13.38 -11.72 8.72
N ASP A 170 -14.13 -11.05 9.60
CA ASP A 170 -15.14 -11.68 10.46
C ASP A 170 -16.51 -11.86 9.78
N GLN A 171 -16.69 -11.33 8.57
CA GLN A 171 -17.90 -11.46 7.75
C GLN A 171 -17.54 -11.68 6.28
N THR A 172 -18.53 -12.14 5.49
CA THR A 172 -18.43 -12.12 4.03
C THR A 172 -18.22 -10.69 3.53
N THR A 173 -17.15 -10.49 2.77
CA THR A 173 -16.77 -9.18 2.23
C THR A 173 -15.93 -9.31 0.96
N VAL A 174 -15.49 -8.18 0.40
CA VAL A 174 -14.64 -8.14 -0.79
C VAL A 174 -13.17 -8.00 -0.38
N ALA A 175 -12.32 -8.80 -1.01
CA ALA A 175 -10.86 -8.68 -0.91
C ALA A 175 -10.24 -8.86 -2.30
N ASN A 176 -9.84 -7.76 -2.92
CA ASN A 176 -9.22 -7.71 -4.24
C ASN A 176 -8.17 -6.60 -4.24
N PHE A 177 -6.95 -6.95 -3.83
CA PHE A 177 -5.87 -5.99 -3.61
C PHE A 177 -4.93 -5.91 -4.82
N THR A 178 -4.27 -4.77 -4.95
CA THR A 178 -3.15 -4.59 -5.87
C THR A 178 -2.17 -3.54 -5.32
N ASN A 179 -0.96 -3.50 -5.91
CA ASN A 179 -0.07 -2.36 -5.80
C ASN A 179 -0.19 -1.50 -7.06
N HIS A 180 -0.26 -0.19 -6.90
CA HIS A 180 -0.50 0.75 -7.99
C HIS A 180 0.79 1.43 -8.47
N ALA A 181 1.94 0.74 -8.41
CA ALA A 181 3.19 1.27 -8.93
C ALA A 181 3.15 1.48 -10.44
N TYR A 182 3.72 2.59 -10.89
CA TYR A 182 3.98 2.88 -12.29
C TYR A 182 5.46 2.67 -12.55
N PHE A 183 5.79 1.64 -13.30
CA PHE A 183 7.16 1.34 -13.68
C PHE A 183 7.55 2.11 -14.96
N ASN A 184 8.80 2.58 -14.97
CA ASN A 184 9.40 3.30 -16.10
C ASN A 184 10.36 2.40 -16.86
#